data_ae1650f432552c7ea97975d5922e2863
#
_entry.id   ae1650f432552c7ea97975d5922e2863
#
_cell.length_a   1.000
_cell.length_b   1.000
_cell.length_c   1.000
_cell.angle_alpha   90.00
_cell.angle_beta   90.00
_cell.angle_gamma   90.00
#
_symmetry.space_group_name_H-M   'P 1'
#
loop_
_entity.id
_entity.type
_entity.pdbx_description
1 polymer ?
#
loop_
_entity_poly.entity_id
_entity_poly.type
_entity_poly.pdbx_seq_one_letter_code
_entity_poly.pdbx_strand_id
1 'polypeptide(L)'
;MIRRNYLALAQVLLLLIVAGACGRDLSTAQGVVEEFVDYHYVHIDLPKAKTLAVSLALHKVNEEIRLTEGQKIDASTQKPRVHYALLEKKEGPERGSFLYEGTIQSDDGTSFTRKWLINVRKEGDEWRVSNFSESD
;
A
#
# COMPACT_ATOMS: atom_id res chain seq x y z
N MET A 1 22.28 41.89 -20.58
CA MET A 1 21.50 40.90 -21.34
C MET A 1 21.70 39.45 -20.89
N ILE A 2 22.82 39.08 -20.32
CA ILE A 2 23.12 37.71 -19.90
C ILE A 2 22.38 37.30 -18.59
N ARG A 3 22.03 38.25 -17.72
CA ARG A 3 21.39 37.97 -16.42
C ARG A 3 19.92 37.50 -16.49
N ARG A 4 19.20 37.79 -17.58
CA ARG A 4 17.78 37.40 -17.71
C ARG A 4 17.58 35.93 -18.03
N ASN A 5 18.56 35.28 -18.65
CA ASN A 5 18.44 33.88 -19.07
C ASN A 5 18.71 32.89 -17.91
N TYR A 6 19.50 33.29 -16.92
CA TYR A 6 19.76 32.42 -15.77
C TYR A 6 18.58 32.33 -14.81
N LEU A 7 17.77 33.38 -14.70
CA LEU A 7 16.56 33.39 -13.90
C LEU A 7 15.47 32.46 -14.49
N ALA A 8 15.36 32.45 -15.82
CA ALA A 8 14.41 31.53 -16.50
C ALA A 8 14.86 30.09 -16.42
N LEU A 9 16.17 29.83 -16.52
CA LEU A 9 16.72 28.47 -16.34
C LEU A 9 16.57 27.95 -14.92
N ALA A 10 16.76 28.80 -13.90
CA ALA A 10 16.59 28.45 -12.51
C ALA A 10 15.12 28.13 -12.16
N GLN A 11 14.18 28.86 -12.77
CA GLN A 11 12.75 28.57 -12.58
C GLN A 11 12.30 27.27 -13.25
N VAL A 12 12.84 26.96 -14.42
CA VAL A 12 12.55 25.69 -15.11
C VAL A 12 13.15 24.50 -14.35
N LEU A 13 14.35 24.67 -13.77
CA LEU A 13 14.98 23.63 -12.97
C LEU A 13 14.23 23.39 -11.64
N LEU A 14 13.69 24.45 -11.03
CA LEU A 14 12.90 24.34 -9.80
C LEU A 14 11.55 23.63 -10.01
N LEU A 15 10.95 23.83 -11.21
CA LEU A 15 9.69 23.16 -11.57
C LEU A 15 9.86 21.66 -11.87
N LEU A 16 11.04 21.22 -12.27
CA LEU A 16 11.35 19.81 -12.53
C LEU A 16 11.54 18.99 -11.23
N ILE A 17 11.85 19.64 -10.11
CA ILE A 17 12.04 18.97 -8.81
C ILE A 17 10.70 18.61 -8.15
N VAL A 18 9.60 19.27 -8.51
CA VAL A 18 8.28 19.02 -7.92
C VAL A 18 7.53 17.85 -8.57
N ALA A 19 7.96 17.39 -9.74
CA ALA A 19 7.31 16.30 -10.47
C ALA A 19 7.71 14.89 -10.00
N GLY A 20 8.64 14.76 -9.05
CA GLY A 20 9.17 13.48 -8.60
C GLY A 20 8.57 12.91 -7.30
N ALA A 21 7.56 13.57 -6.70
CA ALA A 21 7.04 13.20 -5.38
C ALA A 21 5.68 12.49 -5.41
N CYS A 22 5.33 11.79 -6.50
CA CYS A 22 4.13 10.97 -6.60
C CYS A 22 4.43 9.50 -6.34
N GLY A 23 4.82 9.14 -5.09
CA GLY A 23 5.00 7.77 -4.67
C GLY A 23 5.01 7.70 -3.15
N ARG A 24 4.56 6.54 -2.62
CA ARG A 24 4.62 6.27 -1.19
C ARG A 24 6.06 6.00 -0.78
N ASP A 25 6.47 6.49 0.39
CA ASP A 25 7.81 6.25 0.93
C ASP A 25 7.92 4.83 1.49
N LEU A 26 8.52 3.94 0.72
CA LEU A 26 8.74 2.54 1.11
C LEU A 26 9.98 2.34 2.01
N SER A 27 10.68 3.41 2.38
CA SER A 27 11.73 3.36 3.40
C SER A 27 11.18 3.31 4.82
N THR A 28 9.89 3.59 5.00
CA THR A 28 9.21 3.57 6.28
C THR A 28 8.33 2.33 6.43
N ALA A 29 8.16 1.87 7.67
CA ALA A 29 7.26 0.76 7.97
C ALA A 29 5.82 1.07 7.54
N GLN A 30 5.31 2.25 7.89
CA GLN A 30 3.95 2.67 7.52
C GLN A 30 3.76 2.76 6.00
N GLY A 31 4.76 3.27 5.28
CA GLY A 31 4.70 3.34 3.82
C GLY A 31 4.56 1.96 3.18
N VAL A 32 5.32 0.99 3.63
CA VAL A 32 5.22 -0.42 3.15
C VAL A 32 3.86 -1.02 3.50
N VAL A 33 3.37 -0.80 4.72
CA VAL A 33 2.05 -1.30 5.13
C VAL A 33 0.94 -0.75 4.24
N GLU A 34 0.93 0.56 4.02
CA GLU A 34 -0.12 1.20 3.22
C GLU A 34 -0.03 0.83 1.74
N GLU A 35 1.16 0.64 1.21
CA GLU A 35 1.33 0.08 -0.14
C GLU A 35 0.79 -1.36 -0.24
N PHE A 36 1.05 -2.17 0.78
CA PHE A 36 0.48 -3.53 0.85
C PHE A 36 -1.04 -3.50 0.95
N VAL A 37 -1.62 -2.63 1.78
CA VAL A 37 -3.07 -2.46 1.90
C VAL A 37 -3.68 -2.04 0.56
N ASP A 38 -3.06 -1.11 -0.15
CA ASP A 38 -3.51 -0.69 -1.46
C ASP A 38 -3.50 -1.85 -2.47
N TYR A 39 -2.42 -2.61 -2.53
CA TYR A 39 -2.35 -3.76 -3.44
C TYR A 39 -3.32 -4.87 -3.06
N HIS A 40 -3.38 -5.21 -1.78
CA HIS A 40 -4.15 -6.38 -1.32
C HIS A 40 -5.66 -6.11 -1.25
N TYR A 41 -6.06 -4.99 -0.64
CA TYR A 41 -7.47 -4.73 -0.34
C TYR A 41 -8.14 -3.77 -1.31
N VAL A 42 -7.44 -2.76 -1.80
CA VAL A 42 -8.02 -1.73 -2.66
C VAL A 42 -8.00 -2.16 -4.12
N HIS A 43 -6.84 -2.54 -4.64
CA HIS A 43 -6.66 -2.90 -6.06
C HIS A 43 -6.83 -4.39 -6.34
N ILE A 44 -6.73 -5.22 -5.31
CA ILE A 44 -6.74 -6.69 -5.42
C ILE A 44 -5.68 -7.16 -6.43
N ASP A 45 -4.49 -6.60 -6.30
CA ASP A 45 -3.30 -6.97 -7.08
C ASP A 45 -2.40 -7.86 -6.22
N LEU A 46 -2.79 -9.12 -6.10
CA LEU A 46 -2.09 -10.08 -5.24
C LEU A 46 -0.64 -10.31 -5.64
N PRO A 47 -0.26 -10.37 -6.93
CA PRO A 47 1.14 -10.46 -7.31
C PRO A 47 2.00 -9.30 -6.81
N LYS A 48 1.49 -8.08 -6.81
CA LYS A 48 2.20 -6.92 -6.23
C LYS A 48 2.22 -6.95 -4.71
N ALA A 49 1.11 -7.30 -4.06
CA ALA A 49 1.07 -7.49 -2.61
C ALA A 49 2.12 -8.52 -2.15
N LYS A 50 2.27 -9.61 -2.89
CA LYS A 50 3.27 -10.65 -2.64
C LYS A 50 4.69 -10.10 -2.56
N THR A 51 5.05 -9.11 -3.36
CA THR A 51 6.42 -8.54 -3.36
C THR A 51 6.78 -7.85 -2.05
N LEU A 52 5.78 -7.44 -1.27
CA LEU A 52 5.97 -6.77 0.02
C LEU A 52 5.81 -7.73 1.21
N ALA A 53 5.52 -9.01 0.97
CA ALA A 53 5.18 -9.98 1.99
C ALA A 53 6.32 -10.97 2.23
N VAL A 54 6.47 -11.36 3.48
CA VAL A 54 7.38 -12.41 3.94
C VAL A 54 6.67 -13.29 4.95
N SER A 55 7.24 -14.45 5.28
CA SER A 55 6.76 -15.30 6.36
C SER A 55 5.28 -15.68 6.19
N LEU A 56 4.48 -15.56 7.23
CA LEU A 56 3.06 -15.92 7.21
C LEU A 56 2.24 -15.09 6.23
N ALA A 57 2.56 -13.80 6.08
CA ALA A 57 1.91 -12.95 5.07
C ALA A 57 2.13 -13.47 3.66
N LEU A 58 3.35 -13.87 3.34
CA LEU A 58 3.67 -14.45 2.03
C LEU A 58 2.91 -15.75 1.79
N HIS A 59 2.84 -16.61 2.81
CA HIS A 59 2.05 -17.85 2.73
C HIS A 59 0.58 -17.55 2.44
N LYS A 60 -0.03 -16.62 3.17
CA LYS A 60 -1.43 -16.22 2.98
C LYS A 60 -1.69 -15.66 1.59
N VAL A 61 -0.85 -14.75 1.09
CA VAL A 61 -1.01 -14.19 -0.25
C VAL A 61 -0.85 -15.27 -1.33
N ASN A 62 0.10 -16.19 -1.17
CA ASN A 62 0.25 -17.30 -2.11
C ASN A 62 -0.98 -18.21 -2.13
N GLU A 63 -1.59 -18.48 -0.97
CA GLU A 63 -2.85 -19.25 -0.92
C GLU A 63 -4.00 -18.50 -1.59
N GLU A 64 -4.11 -17.20 -1.40
CA GLU A 64 -5.12 -16.38 -2.08
C GLU A 64 -4.91 -16.39 -3.59
N ILE A 65 -3.68 -16.29 -4.08
CA ILE A 65 -3.34 -16.41 -5.50
C ILE A 65 -3.79 -17.79 -6.02
N ARG A 66 -3.48 -18.85 -5.30
CA ARG A 66 -3.86 -20.22 -5.67
C ARG A 66 -5.38 -20.39 -5.73
N LEU A 67 -6.10 -19.86 -4.74
CA LEU A 67 -7.57 -19.96 -4.67
C LEU A 67 -8.27 -19.13 -5.74
N THR A 68 -7.64 -18.10 -6.24
CA THR A 68 -8.18 -17.25 -7.32
C THR A 68 -7.59 -17.54 -8.69
N GLU A 69 -6.83 -18.62 -8.80
CA GLU A 69 -6.24 -19.07 -10.06
C GLU A 69 -7.31 -19.32 -11.11
N GLY A 70 -7.12 -18.79 -12.31
CA GLY A 70 -8.10 -18.85 -13.39
C GLY A 70 -9.14 -17.72 -13.34
N GLN A 71 -9.22 -16.94 -12.29
CA GLN A 71 -10.00 -15.70 -12.26
C GLN A 71 -9.14 -14.55 -12.77
N LYS A 72 -9.68 -13.83 -13.75
CA LYS A 72 -8.99 -12.66 -14.32
C LYS A 72 -9.45 -11.40 -13.59
N ILE A 73 -8.59 -10.86 -12.73
CA ILE A 73 -8.80 -9.59 -12.04
C ILE A 73 -7.88 -8.55 -12.68
N ASP A 74 -8.46 -7.58 -13.35
CA ASP A 74 -7.76 -6.49 -14.02
C ASP A 74 -8.51 -5.16 -13.87
N ALA A 75 -8.08 -4.13 -14.59
CA ALA A 75 -8.70 -2.81 -14.52
C ALA A 75 -10.19 -2.78 -14.94
N SER A 76 -10.66 -3.78 -15.71
CA SER A 76 -12.06 -3.91 -16.11
C SER A 76 -12.92 -4.65 -15.08
N THR A 77 -12.31 -5.29 -14.10
CA THR A 77 -13.02 -6.02 -13.05
C THR A 77 -13.71 -5.05 -12.12
N GLN A 78 -15.02 -5.25 -11.93
CA GLN A 78 -15.80 -4.46 -11.00
C GLN A 78 -15.39 -4.80 -9.56
N LYS A 79 -14.89 -3.81 -8.84
CA LYS A 79 -14.40 -3.93 -7.47
C LYS A 79 -15.19 -3.00 -6.55
N PRO A 80 -15.43 -3.39 -5.30
CA PRO A 80 -16.00 -2.46 -4.33
C PRO A 80 -15.05 -1.29 -4.10
N ARG A 81 -15.61 -0.16 -3.67
CA ARG A 81 -14.81 0.99 -3.22
C ARG A 81 -14.31 0.72 -1.82
N VAL A 82 -13.04 0.96 -1.61
CA VAL A 82 -12.39 0.75 -0.32
C VAL A 82 -11.73 2.05 0.13
N HIS A 83 -12.09 2.49 1.33
CA HIS A 83 -11.42 3.58 2.04
C HIS A 83 -10.90 3.03 3.36
N TYR A 84 -9.78 3.54 3.84
CA TYR A 84 -9.25 3.08 5.11
C TYR A 84 -8.61 4.22 5.90
N ALA A 85 -8.58 4.07 7.21
CA ALA A 85 -7.95 5.00 8.13
C ALA A 85 -7.15 4.25 9.19
N LEU A 86 -5.99 4.78 9.53
CA LEU A 86 -5.16 4.26 10.61
C LEU A 86 -5.82 4.55 11.95
N LEU A 87 -6.05 3.51 12.76
CA LEU A 87 -6.57 3.62 14.12
C LEU A 87 -5.47 3.65 15.16
N GLU A 88 -4.49 2.77 15.04
CA GLU A 88 -3.41 2.58 16.00
C GLU A 88 -2.15 2.08 15.32
N LYS A 89 -1.00 2.50 15.81
CA LYS A 89 0.29 1.97 15.38
C LYS A 89 1.24 1.78 16.55
N LYS A 90 2.06 0.75 16.47
CA LYS A 90 3.18 0.49 17.36
C LYS A 90 4.42 0.30 16.50
N GLU A 91 5.36 1.22 16.59
CA GLU A 91 6.57 1.21 15.78
C GLU A 91 7.80 0.97 16.65
N GLY A 92 8.62 0.01 16.23
CA GLY A 92 9.93 -0.25 16.79
C GLY A 92 11.00 -0.19 15.71
N PRO A 93 12.30 -0.36 16.08
CA PRO A 93 13.40 -0.24 15.12
C PRO A 93 13.44 -1.38 14.09
N GLU A 94 12.86 -2.54 14.40
CA GLU A 94 12.90 -3.73 13.53
C GLU A 94 11.54 -4.39 13.29
N ARG A 95 10.52 -4.02 14.08
CA ARG A 95 9.17 -4.55 14.00
C ARG A 95 8.15 -3.46 14.24
N GLY A 96 6.95 -3.68 13.72
CA GLY A 96 5.83 -2.80 13.99
C GLY A 96 4.50 -3.48 13.74
N SER A 97 3.44 -2.87 14.23
CA SER A 97 2.07 -3.27 13.93
C SER A 97 1.20 -2.04 13.70
N PHE A 98 0.25 -2.19 12.76
CA PHE A 98 -0.62 -1.11 12.30
C PHE A 98 -2.04 -1.64 12.22
N LEU A 99 -2.96 -0.97 12.89
CA LEU A 99 -4.37 -1.30 12.88
C LEU A 99 -5.11 -0.25 12.04
N TYR A 100 -5.77 -0.72 11.00
CA TYR A 100 -6.61 0.11 10.12
C TYR A 100 -8.08 -0.29 10.24
N GLU A 101 -8.96 0.68 10.04
CA GLU A 101 -10.35 0.42 9.75
C GLU A 101 -10.60 0.67 8.26
N GLY A 102 -11.04 -0.36 7.57
CA GLY A 102 -11.46 -0.29 6.18
C GLY A 102 -12.97 -0.18 6.06
N THR A 103 -13.43 0.72 5.20
CA THR A 103 -14.83 0.83 4.80
C THR A 103 -14.97 0.35 3.37
N ILE A 104 -15.78 -0.69 3.18
CA ILE A 104 -15.98 -1.35 1.90
C ILE A 104 -17.40 -1.04 1.44
N GLN A 105 -17.52 -0.39 0.28
CA GLN A 105 -18.80 0.01 -0.31
C GLN A 105 -19.03 -0.77 -1.60
N SER A 106 -20.13 -1.52 -1.63
CA SER A 106 -20.60 -2.24 -2.81
C SER A 106 -21.38 -1.33 -3.75
N ASP A 107 -21.56 -1.76 -5.00
CA ASP A 107 -22.27 -0.98 -6.03
C ASP A 107 -23.77 -0.77 -5.72
N ASP A 108 -24.37 -1.63 -4.92
CA ASP A 108 -25.76 -1.50 -4.47
C ASP A 108 -25.95 -0.46 -3.37
N GLY A 109 -24.86 0.22 -2.96
CA GLY A 109 -24.88 1.24 -1.90
C GLY A 109 -24.72 0.69 -0.49
N THR A 110 -24.64 -0.63 -0.30
CA THR A 110 -24.35 -1.20 1.02
C THR A 110 -22.88 -0.99 1.38
N SER A 111 -22.62 -0.73 2.65
CA SER A 111 -21.24 -0.61 3.15
C SER A 111 -21.09 -1.37 4.47
N PHE A 112 -19.88 -1.84 4.71
CA PHE A 112 -19.49 -2.45 5.97
C PHE A 112 -18.06 -2.10 6.31
N THR A 113 -17.68 -2.26 7.56
CA THR A 113 -16.32 -2.00 8.04
C THR A 113 -15.62 -3.30 8.42
N ARG A 114 -14.31 -3.28 8.27
CA ARG A 114 -13.40 -4.32 8.71
C ARG A 114 -12.19 -3.69 9.39
N LYS A 115 -11.63 -4.37 10.35
CA LYS A 115 -10.35 -3.99 10.93
C LYS A 115 -9.25 -4.87 10.37
N TRP A 116 -8.15 -4.25 9.97
CA TRP A 116 -6.97 -4.93 9.43
C TRP A 116 -5.79 -4.68 10.34
N LEU A 117 -5.27 -5.74 10.93
CA LEU A 117 -4.03 -5.68 11.69
C LEU A 117 -2.88 -6.16 10.81
N ILE A 118 -1.95 -5.27 10.55
CA ILE A 118 -0.80 -5.55 9.68
C ILE A 118 0.47 -5.50 10.51
N ASN A 119 1.21 -6.60 10.53
CA ASN A 119 2.51 -6.67 11.18
C ASN A 119 3.63 -6.56 10.15
N VAL A 120 4.66 -5.84 10.51
CA VAL A 120 5.86 -5.65 9.69
C VAL A 120 7.12 -6.00 10.44
N ARG A 121 8.15 -6.35 9.70
CA ARG A 121 9.51 -6.50 10.21
C ARG A 121 10.53 -6.06 9.17
N LYS A 122 11.74 -5.74 9.61
CA LYS A 122 12.87 -5.53 8.71
C LYS A 122 13.43 -6.87 8.25
N GLU A 123 13.63 -6.95 6.94
CA GLU A 123 14.43 -7.96 6.27
C GLU A 123 15.67 -7.27 5.71
N GLY A 124 16.81 -7.36 6.42
CA GLY A 124 17.93 -6.49 6.13
C GLY A 124 17.58 -5.03 6.36
N ASP A 125 17.72 -4.18 5.36
CA ASP A 125 17.37 -2.75 5.42
C ASP A 125 15.97 -2.43 4.94
N GLU A 126 15.18 -3.44 4.55
CA GLU A 126 13.87 -3.26 3.95
C GLU A 126 12.74 -3.70 4.88
N TRP A 127 11.70 -2.89 4.98
CA TRP A 127 10.47 -3.28 5.66
C TRP A 127 9.65 -4.23 4.79
N ARG A 128 9.08 -5.26 5.44
CA ARG A 128 8.17 -6.23 4.79
C ARG A 128 7.02 -6.56 5.72
N VAL A 129 5.87 -6.84 5.13
CA VAL A 129 4.70 -7.33 5.86
C VAL A 129 4.95 -8.80 6.24
N SER A 130 4.92 -9.09 7.52
CA SER A 130 5.18 -10.43 8.07
C SER A 130 3.90 -11.21 8.38
N ASN A 131 2.81 -10.51 8.66
CA ASN A 131 1.48 -11.09 8.87
C ASN A 131 0.40 -10.04 8.66
N PHE A 132 -0.79 -10.48 8.35
CA PHE A 132 -1.99 -9.64 8.32
C PHE A 132 -3.21 -10.47 8.73
N SER A 133 -4.17 -9.81 9.34
CA SER A 133 -5.44 -10.43 9.75
C SER A 133 -6.59 -9.44 9.69
N GLU A 134 -7.79 -9.95 9.56
CA GLU A 134 -9.02 -9.16 9.54
C GLU A 134 -9.93 -9.56 10.69
N SER A 135 -10.70 -8.59 11.17
CA SER A 135 -11.77 -8.78 12.13
C SER A 135 -12.93 -7.81 11.87
N ASP A 136 -14.05 -8.04 12.49
CA ASP A 136 -15.22 -7.18 12.48
C ASP A 136 -15.02 -5.94 13.38
#